data_0c12be59af3115263431ed9039dccb12
#
_entry.id   0c12be59af3115263431ed9039dccb12
#
_cell.length_a   1.000
_cell.length_b   1.000
_cell.length_c   1.000
_cell.angle_alpha   90.00
_cell.angle_beta   90.00
_cell.angle_gamma   90.00
#
_symmetry.space_group_name_H-M   'P 1'
#
loop_
_entity.id
_entity.type
_entity.pdbx_description
1 polymer ?
#
loop_
_entity_poly.entity_id
_entity_poly.type
_entity_poly.pdbx_seq_one_letter_code
_entity_poly.pdbx_strand_id
1 'polypeptide(L)'
;MAHPRNSRRYQDFDMDNTAQLADAVNAAIAVGKTIVPKGGGSKSHYRVELAESVTIDTSNHEGIVHYHPDELVVRVRAGTKISTLNAVLAESGQYLPAEPPDYDGLATIGGAIASGLSGSGRPYWGGLKDYVLGIKLILPSGEVANFGGDVMKNVAGYDLSRLQVGAMGSLGLILDIALKILPKPLLVKYFKVHCRREDVVSMLANFGQMPGLTGLKYFDSQILVRLSGSAEAVAQAEHLLPVERAPANITDFQKGAIDQLQPSQQLWRWDGQPAAPLEQPGLVAMDWGGALRWLDADSSQLKSVDSSQMTFVKTGSLPRPHLQTRQDGVGRLQNRIKAALDPEGHFIDYPALRLYS
;
A
#
# COMPACT_ATOMS: atom_id res chain seq x y z
N MET A 1 -0.45 -17.09 31.13
CA MET A 1 -1.75 -16.56 31.57
C MET A 1 -1.92 -15.18 30.95
N ALA A 2 -2.78 -15.06 29.94
CA ALA A 2 -3.00 -13.79 29.24
C ALA A 2 -3.73 -12.81 30.18
N HIS A 3 -3.25 -11.58 30.25
CA HIS A 3 -3.89 -10.52 31.02
C HIS A 3 -5.17 -10.05 30.31
N PRO A 4 -6.38 -10.24 30.88
CA PRO A 4 -7.65 -9.93 30.20
C PRO A 4 -7.98 -8.43 30.12
N ARG A 5 -7.06 -7.54 30.46
CA ARG A 5 -7.36 -6.10 30.62
C ARG A 5 -7.31 -5.27 29.33
N ASN A 6 -6.69 -5.74 28.25
CA ASN A 6 -6.50 -4.90 27.04
C ASN A 6 -7.56 -5.10 25.95
N SER A 7 -8.21 -6.26 25.87
CA SER A 7 -9.21 -6.53 24.82
C SER A 7 -10.51 -5.71 24.98
N ARG A 8 -10.89 -5.34 26.21
CA ARG A 8 -12.13 -4.57 26.46
C ARG A 8 -12.04 -3.09 26.06
N ARG A 9 -10.84 -2.51 26.00
CA ARG A 9 -10.63 -1.07 25.76
C ARG A 9 -10.95 -0.62 24.34
N TYR A 10 -10.90 -1.55 23.37
CA TYR A 10 -11.11 -1.26 21.94
C TYR A 10 -12.48 -1.70 21.43
N GLN A 11 -13.26 -2.46 22.23
CA GLN A 11 -14.60 -2.94 21.85
C GLN A 11 -15.64 -1.83 21.75
N ASP A 12 -15.45 -0.72 22.46
CA ASP A 12 -16.38 0.43 22.45
C ASP A 12 -16.39 1.17 21.10
N PHE A 13 -15.43 0.87 20.19
CA PHE A 13 -15.32 1.45 18.84
C PHE A 13 -15.45 0.41 17.73
N ASP A 14 -15.90 -0.82 18.05
CA ASP A 14 -16.02 -1.89 17.06
C ASP A 14 -17.41 -1.88 16.42
N MET A 15 -17.48 -1.36 15.19
CA MET A 15 -18.68 -1.24 14.37
C MET A 15 -18.78 -2.42 13.39
N ASP A 16 -19.37 -3.53 13.79
CA ASP A 16 -19.57 -4.71 12.94
C ASP A 16 -20.78 -4.58 12.02
N ASN A 17 -20.54 -4.24 10.77
CA ASN A 17 -21.55 -4.16 9.72
C ASN A 17 -21.53 -5.38 8.77
N THR A 18 -21.00 -6.53 9.21
CA THR A 18 -20.86 -7.73 8.37
C THR A 18 -22.18 -8.15 7.71
N ALA A 19 -23.26 -8.20 8.48
CA ALA A 19 -24.57 -8.63 7.98
C ALA A 19 -25.11 -7.67 6.89
N GLN A 20 -25.09 -6.36 7.17
CA GLN A 20 -25.56 -5.33 6.23
C GLN A 20 -24.73 -5.33 4.93
N LEU A 21 -23.42 -5.53 5.03
CA LEU A 21 -22.54 -5.60 3.86
C LEU A 21 -22.81 -6.88 3.05
N ALA A 22 -23.06 -8.00 3.72
CA ALA A 22 -23.42 -9.26 3.05
C ALA A 22 -24.77 -9.15 2.34
N ASP A 23 -25.76 -8.55 2.97
CA ASP A 23 -27.07 -8.29 2.36
C ASP A 23 -26.95 -7.39 1.13
N ALA A 24 -26.12 -6.33 1.22
CA ALA A 24 -25.87 -5.41 0.10
C ALA A 24 -25.18 -6.11 -1.09
N VAL A 25 -24.19 -6.98 -0.82
CA VAL A 25 -23.53 -7.78 -1.84
C VAL A 25 -24.53 -8.74 -2.50
N ASN A 26 -25.30 -9.48 -1.71
CA ASN A 26 -26.28 -10.43 -2.23
C ASN A 26 -27.38 -9.74 -3.04
N ALA A 27 -27.85 -8.56 -2.62
CA ALA A 27 -28.80 -7.76 -3.37
C ALA A 27 -28.23 -7.30 -4.73
N ALA A 28 -26.96 -6.89 -4.78
CA ALA A 28 -26.28 -6.51 -6.02
C ALA A 28 -26.14 -7.70 -6.98
N ILE A 29 -25.74 -8.85 -6.48
CA ILE A 29 -25.65 -10.12 -7.22
C ILE A 29 -27.01 -10.49 -7.83
N ALA A 30 -28.07 -10.42 -7.02
CA ALA A 30 -29.44 -10.80 -7.46
C ALA A 30 -29.97 -9.95 -8.62
N VAL A 31 -29.50 -8.71 -8.76
CA VAL A 31 -29.89 -7.82 -9.86
C VAL A 31 -28.85 -7.71 -10.97
N GLY A 32 -27.79 -8.54 -10.92
CA GLY A 32 -26.74 -8.62 -11.95
C GLY A 32 -25.89 -7.36 -12.08
N LYS A 33 -25.74 -6.55 -11.02
CA LYS A 33 -24.90 -5.36 -11.03
C LYS A 33 -23.47 -5.66 -10.62
N THR A 34 -22.52 -5.03 -11.30
CA THR A 34 -21.09 -5.12 -10.91
C THR A 34 -20.83 -4.40 -9.59
N ILE A 35 -20.23 -5.09 -8.64
CA ILE A 35 -19.91 -4.56 -7.32
C ILE A 35 -18.56 -3.86 -7.34
N VAL A 36 -18.53 -2.63 -6.84
CA VAL A 36 -17.33 -1.80 -6.68
C VAL A 36 -17.09 -1.56 -5.19
N PRO A 37 -16.19 -2.29 -4.52
CA PRO A 37 -15.86 -2.03 -3.12
C PRO A 37 -15.25 -0.65 -2.92
N LYS A 38 -15.65 0.07 -1.87
CA LYS A 38 -15.12 1.39 -1.51
C LYS A 38 -14.86 1.45 0.00
N GLY A 39 -13.67 1.90 0.40
CA GLY A 39 -13.36 2.33 1.76
C GLY A 39 -13.37 3.87 1.82
N GLY A 40 -12.32 4.49 2.36
CA GLY A 40 -12.22 5.94 2.48
C GLY A 40 -12.18 6.75 1.16
N GLY A 41 -12.20 6.10 0.00
CA GLY A 41 -12.25 6.77 -1.31
C GLY A 41 -10.94 7.44 -1.76
N SER A 42 -9.89 7.41 -0.95
CA SER A 42 -8.60 8.07 -1.23
C SER A 42 -7.91 7.62 -2.52
N LYS A 43 -8.31 6.49 -3.08
CA LYS A 43 -7.74 5.86 -4.27
C LYS A 43 -8.74 5.70 -5.42
N SER A 44 -9.81 6.50 -5.43
CA SER A 44 -10.84 6.48 -6.49
C SER A 44 -10.25 6.78 -7.88
N HIS A 45 -9.19 7.58 -7.94
CA HIS A 45 -8.49 7.90 -9.19
C HIS A 45 -7.86 6.69 -9.90
N TYR A 46 -7.63 5.58 -9.21
CA TYR A 46 -7.17 4.32 -9.84
C TYR A 46 -8.30 3.59 -10.58
N ARG A 47 -9.56 3.97 -10.38
CA ARG A 47 -10.72 3.25 -10.93
C ARG A 47 -11.18 3.83 -12.25
N VAL A 48 -11.78 2.96 -13.06
CA VAL A 48 -12.62 3.36 -14.21
C VAL A 48 -14.06 3.39 -13.74
N GLU A 49 -14.80 4.42 -14.12
CA GLU A 49 -16.25 4.47 -13.90
C GLU A 49 -16.94 3.43 -14.78
N LEU A 50 -17.83 2.66 -14.18
CA LEU A 50 -18.63 1.64 -14.87
C LEU A 50 -20.11 2.06 -14.81
N ALA A 51 -20.76 2.09 -15.96
CA ALA A 51 -22.12 2.59 -16.11
C ALA A 51 -23.17 1.79 -15.31
N GLU A 52 -22.98 0.47 -15.16
CA GLU A 52 -23.93 -0.42 -14.48
C GLU A 52 -23.28 -1.06 -13.25
N SER A 53 -22.81 -0.24 -12.31
CA SER A 53 -22.18 -0.72 -11.09
C SER A 53 -22.86 -0.21 -9.84
N VAL A 54 -22.70 -0.94 -8.74
CA VAL A 54 -23.09 -0.50 -7.40
C VAL A 54 -21.85 -0.39 -6.52
N THR A 55 -21.69 0.75 -5.89
CA THR A 55 -20.62 0.95 -4.90
C THR A 55 -21.09 0.45 -3.54
N ILE A 56 -20.32 -0.49 -2.95
CA ILE A 56 -20.52 -0.93 -1.57
C ILE A 56 -19.45 -0.29 -0.70
N ASP A 57 -19.88 0.58 0.21
CA ASP A 57 -19.00 1.37 1.07
C ASP A 57 -18.76 0.64 2.39
N THR A 58 -17.49 0.35 2.69
CA THR A 58 -17.05 -0.32 3.93
C THR A 58 -16.55 0.67 4.99
N SER A 59 -16.62 1.98 4.75
CA SER A 59 -16.02 2.97 5.66
C SER A 59 -16.60 2.94 7.08
N ASN A 60 -17.87 2.56 7.23
CA ASN A 60 -18.54 2.43 8.52
C ASN A 60 -18.32 1.04 9.19
N HIS A 61 -17.66 0.10 8.51
CA HIS A 61 -17.26 -1.18 9.09
C HIS A 61 -15.85 -1.00 9.69
N GLU A 62 -15.77 -0.37 10.86
CA GLU A 62 -14.53 0.10 11.46
C GLU A 62 -14.37 -0.34 12.91
N GLY A 63 -13.14 -0.38 13.40
CA GLY A 63 -12.78 -0.72 14.77
C GLY A 63 -11.67 -1.76 14.86
N ILE A 64 -11.24 -2.02 16.09
CA ILE A 64 -10.25 -3.05 16.42
C ILE A 64 -10.99 -4.26 16.97
N VAL A 65 -11.05 -5.34 16.20
CA VAL A 65 -11.71 -6.60 16.61
C VAL A 65 -11.00 -7.21 17.81
N HIS A 66 -9.67 -7.30 17.73
CA HIS A 66 -8.80 -7.63 18.86
C HIS A 66 -7.37 -7.18 18.62
N TYR A 67 -6.63 -6.96 19.70
CA TYR A 67 -5.23 -6.58 19.68
C TYR A 67 -4.47 -7.29 20.78
N HIS A 68 -3.43 -8.02 20.41
CA HIS A 68 -2.55 -8.78 21.29
C HIS A 68 -1.11 -8.22 21.16
N PRO A 69 -0.74 -7.17 21.93
CA PRO A 69 0.58 -6.55 21.86
C PRO A 69 1.73 -7.53 22.09
N ASP A 70 1.57 -8.47 23.03
CA ASP A 70 2.60 -9.46 23.36
C ASP A 70 2.85 -10.47 22.22
N GLU A 71 1.82 -10.71 21.40
CA GLU A 71 1.88 -11.61 20.24
C GLU A 71 2.19 -10.86 18.94
N LEU A 72 2.27 -9.53 18.98
CA LEU A 72 2.49 -8.66 17.83
C LEU A 72 1.42 -8.86 16.73
N VAL A 73 0.17 -9.01 17.12
CA VAL A 73 -0.96 -9.24 16.20
C VAL A 73 -2.12 -8.31 16.52
N VAL A 74 -2.70 -7.73 15.49
CA VAL A 74 -3.94 -6.96 15.54
C VAL A 74 -4.91 -7.46 14.47
N ARG A 75 -6.19 -7.63 14.82
CA ARG A 75 -7.28 -7.80 13.85
C ARG A 75 -8.12 -6.54 13.82
N VAL A 76 -8.31 -6.02 12.62
CA VAL A 76 -8.93 -4.70 12.39
C VAL A 76 -9.97 -4.79 11.28
N ARG A 77 -11.05 -4.03 11.39
CA ARG A 77 -12.10 -3.89 10.38
C ARG A 77 -11.59 -3.08 9.18
N ALA A 78 -12.08 -3.41 7.98
CA ALA A 78 -11.59 -2.84 6.73
C ALA A 78 -11.80 -1.33 6.61
N GLY A 79 -12.85 -0.78 7.22
CA GLY A 79 -13.16 0.65 7.22
C GLY A 79 -12.30 1.48 8.16
N THR A 80 -11.56 0.85 9.08
CA THR A 80 -10.70 1.56 10.03
C THR A 80 -9.64 2.39 9.32
N LYS A 81 -9.50 3.66 9.72
CA LYS A 81 -8.47 4.57 9.20
C LYS A 81 -7.08 4.08 9.55
N ILE A 82 -6.12 4.28 8.65
CA ILE A 82 -4.69 3.97 8.91
C ILE A 82 -4.19 4.79 10.12
N SER A 83 -4.57 6.05 10.21
CA SER A 83 -4.21 6.94 11.34
C SER A 83 -4.74 6.40 12.68
N THR A 84 -5.98 5.92 12.72
CA THR A 84 -6.58 5.31 13.92
C THR A 84 -5.82 4.06 14.36
N LEU A 85 -5.53 3.15 13.42
CA LEU A 85 -4.71 1.97 13.74
C LEU A 85 -3.33 2.34 14.26
N ASN A 86 -2.65 3.28 13.60
CA ASN A 86 -1.32 3.75 14.02
C ASN A 86 -1.33 4.38 15.41
N ALA A 87 -2.39 5.12 15.79
CA ALA A 87 -2.55 5.68 17.12
C ALA A 87 -2.66 4.57 18.18
N VAL A 88 -3.53 3.56 17.93
CA VAL A 88 -3.69 2.41 18.84
C VAL A 88 -2.38 1.64 19.02
N LEU A 89 -1.67 1.33 17.94
CA LEU A 89 -0.40 0.61 18.01
C LEU A 89 0.68 1.41 18.75
N ALA A 90 0.67 2.73 18.58
CA ALA A 90 1.64 3.62 19.22
C ALA A 90 1.54 3.62 20.76
N GLU A 91 0.34 3.39 21.34
CA GLU A 91 0.15 3.26 22.79
C GLU A 91 0.98 2.11 23.40
N SER A 92 1.24 1.07 22.62
CA SER A 92 2.08 -0.08 23.01
C SER A 92 3.50 -0.01 22.44
N GLY A 93 3.93 1.15 21.89
CA GLY A 93 5.24 1.29 21.28
C GLY A 93 5.42 0.44 20.01
N GLN A 94 4.32 0.13 19.30
CA GLN A 94 4.31 -0.71 18.11
C GLN A 94 3.89 0.07 16.87
N TYR A 95 4.05 -0.51 15.68
CA TYR A 95 3.67 0.09 14.41
C TYR A 95 3.48 -0.96 13.31
N LEU A 96 2.83 -0.56 12.21
CA LEU A 96 2.73 -1.35 10.98
C LEU A 96 3.89 -0.99 10.04
N PRO A 97 4.91 -1.86 9.85
CA PRO A 97 6.14 -1.50 9.15
C PRO A 97 5.99 -1.31 7.64
N ALA A 98 4.91 -1.82 7.05
CA ALA A 98 4.62 -1.63 5.64
C ALA A 98 4.32 -0.16 5.26
N GLU A 99 4.03 0.69 6.24
CA GLU A 99 3.85 2.14 6.07
C GLU A 99 2.93 2.52 4.89
N PRO A 100 1.69 1.97 4.79
CA PRO A 100 0.82 2.30 3.68
C PRO A 100 0.49 3.80 3.65
N PRO A 101 0.40 4.43 2.44
CA PRO A 101 0.06 5.83 2.33
C PRO A 101 -1.30 6.17 2.95
N ASP A 102 -1.35 7.24 3.73
CA ASP A 102 -2.53 7.65 4.52
C ASP A 102 -3.51 8.55 3.75
N TYR A 103 -3.04 9.25 2.73
CA TYR A 103 -3.86 10.16 1.90
C TYR A 103 -4.63 11.19 2.76
N ASP A 104 -3.91 11.96 3.56
CA ASP A 104 -4.46 13.00 4.45
C ASP A 104 -5.54 12.46 5.42
N GLY A 105 -5.34 11.27 5.95
CA GLY A 105 -6.26 10.63 6.90
C GLY A 105 -7.48 9.96 6.23
N LEU A 106 -7.56 9.93 4.92
CA LEU A 106 -8.70 9.31 4.20
C LEU A 106 -8.55 7.79 4.03
N ALA A 107 -7.32 7.29 4.04
CA ALA A 107 -7.08 5.88 3.73
C ALA A 107 -7.55 4.95 4.85
N THR A 108 -8.22 3.86 4.46
CA THR A 108 -8.64 2.77 5.35
C THR A 108 -7.73 1.55 5.19
N ILE A 109 -7.69 0.68 6.19
CA ILE A 109 -6.89 -0.54 6.16
C ILE A 109 -7.35 -1.47 5.02
N GLY A 110 -8.63 -1.67 4.81
CA GLY A 110 -9.14 -2.44 3.68
C GLY A 110 -8.72 -1.86 2.33
N GLY A 111 -8.77 -0.52 2.19
CA GLY A 111 -8.28 0.17 0.99
C GLY A 111 -6.76 0.08 0.80
N ALA A 112 -5.99 0.04 1.89
CA ALA A 112 -4.54 -0.17 1.84
C ALA A 112 -4.21 -1.60 1.37
N ILE A 113 -4.87 -2.61 1.93
CA ILE A 113 -4.73 -4.01 1.52
C ILE A 113 -5.13 -4.16 0.04
N ALA A 114 -6.31 -3.67 -0.34
CA ALA A 114 -6.78 -3.76 -1.72
C ALA A 114 -5.80 -3.13 -2.72
N SER A 115 -5.18 -1.99 -2.40
CA SER A 115 -4.22 -1.34 -3.29
C SER A 115 -2.80 -1.92 -3.24
N GLY A 116 -2.41 -2.58 -2.14
CA GLY A 116 -1.07 -3.15 -1.94
C GLY A 116 0.05 -2.12 -1.87
N LEU A 117 -0.27 -0.82 -1.73
CA LEU A 117 0.73 0.24 -1.64
C LEU A 117 1.45 0.20 -0.30
N SER A 118 2.76 0.33 -0.35
CA SER A 118 3.66 0.35 0.82
C SER A 118 4.56 1.58 0.78
N GLY A 119 4.98 2.03 1.96
CA GLY A 119 5.86 3.17 2.12
C GLY A 119 7.33 2.86 1.90
N SER A 120 8.18 3.82 2.28
CA SER A 120 9.63 3.80 2.05
C SER A 120 10.36 2.66 2.77
N GLY A 121 9.75 2.09 3.81
CA GLY A 121 10.29 0.94 4.55
C GLY A 121 10.26 -0.39 3.79
N ARG A 122 9.53 -0.49 2.67
CA ARG A 122 9.31 -1.76 1.97
C ARG A 122 10.57 -2.56 1.64
N PRO A 123 11.70 -1.98 1.15
CA PRO A 123 12.91 -2.73 0.85
C PRO A 123 13.57 -3.36 2.08
N TYR A 124 13.28 -2.83 3.27
CA TYR A 124 13.94 -3.21 4.53
C TYR A 124 13.06 -4.08 5.43
N TRP A 125 11.76 -3.85 5.39
CA TRP A 125 10.78 -4.46 6.29
C TRP A 125 9.79 -5.39 5.58
N GLY A 126 9.73 -5.34 4.25
CA GLY A 126 8.69 -6.00 3.44
C GLY A 126 7.48 -5.11 3.14
N GLY A 127 6.60 -5.60 2.26
CA GLY A 127 5.37 -4.92 1.87
C GLY A 127 4.16 -5.40 2.68
N LEU A 128 3.00 -4.80 2.44
CA LEU A 128 1.75 -5.14 3.14
C LEU A 128 1.44 -6.64 3.14
N LYS A 129 1.68 -7.33 2.04
CA LYS A 129 1.41 -8.78 1.94
C LYS A 129 2.21 -9.62 2.93
N ASP A 130 3.37 -9.13 3.39
CA ASP A 130 4.25 -9.85 4.31
C ASP A 130 3.75 -9.73 5.77
N TYR A 131 2.79 -8.84 6.01
CA TYR A 131 2.18 -8.59 7.31
C TYR A 131 0.75 -9.12 7.43
N VAL A 132 0.11 -9.52 6.34
CA VAL A 132 -1.24 -10.13 6.38
C VAL A 132 -1.13 -11.57 6.87
N LEU A 133 -1.80 -11.87 7.98
CA LEU A 133 -1.89 -13.20 8.58
C LEU A 133 -3.20 -13.89 8.20
N GLY A 134 -4.28 -13.13 8.14
CA GLY A 134 -5.60 -13.65 7.80
C GLY A 134 -6.54 -12.54 7.35
N ILE A 135 -7.63 -12.94 6.69
CA ILE A 135 -8.63 -12.01 6.17
C ILE A 135 -10.02 -12.64 6.25
N LYS A 136 -11.02 -11.81 6.53
CA LYS A 136 -12.44 -12.15 6.40
C LYS A 136 -12.99 -11.43 5.19
N LEU A 137 -13.66 -12.15 4.30
CA LEU A 137 -14.17 -11.65 3.02
C LEU A 137 -15.65 -11.97 2.87
N ILE A 138 -16.36 -11.14 2.09
CA ILE A 138 -17.54 -11.60 1.34
C ILE A 138 -17.02 -12.00 -0.05
N LEU A 139 -17.16 -13.26 -0.37
CA LEU A 139 -16.76 -13.84 -1.65
C LEU A 139 -17.67 -13.37 -2.78
N PRO A 140 -17.25 -13.50 -4.05
CA PRO A 140 -18.12 -13.25 -5.19
C PRO A 140 -19.41 -14.09 -5.24
N SER A 141 -19.44 -15.22 -4.52
CA SER A 141 -20.66 -16.01 -4.31
C SER A 141 -21.65 -15.38 -3.32
N GLY A 142 -21.28 -14.29 -2.63
CA GLY A 142 -22.06 -13.70 -1.55
C GLY A 142 -21.82 -14.34 -0.17
N GLU A 143 -21.04 -15.40 -0.09
CA GLU A 143 -20.72 -16.11 1.14
C GLU A 143 -19.64 -15.38 1.95
N VAL A 144 -19.79 -15.33 3.28
CA VAL A 144 -18.77 -14.81 4.20
C VAL A 144 -17.80 -15.92 4.57
N ALA A 145 -16.52 -15.72 4.28
CA ALA A 145 -15.48 -16.71 4.55
C ALA A 145 -14.25 -16.10 5.23
N ASN A 146 -13.55 -16.93 6.02
CA ASN A 146 -12.29 -16.57 6.67
C ASN A 146 -11.14 -17.36 6.03
N PHE A 147 -10.02 -16.68 5.79
CA PHE A 147 -8.80 -17.26 5.24
C PHE A 147 -7.61 -16.86 6.12
N GLY A 148 -6.67 -17.80 6.32
CA GLY A 148 -5.59 -17.59 7.26
C GLY A 148 -6.06 -17.62 8.72
N GLY A 149 -5.35 -16.96 9.60
CA GLY A 149 -5.64 -16.93 11.04
C GLY A 149 -5.06 -15.70 11.71
N ASP A 150 -5.12 -15.68 13.04
CA ASP A 150 -4.59 -14.60 13.87
C ASP A 150 -3.22 -14.97 14.48
N VAL A 151 -2.56 -16.03 13.95
CA VAL A 151 -1.29 -16.52 14.43
C VAL A 151 -0.26 -16.56 13.30
N MET A 152 1.01 -16.39 13.63
CA MET A 152 2.10 -16.35 12.66
C MET A 152 2.33 -17.67 11.91
N LYS A 153 1.76 -18.79 12.39
CA LYS A 153 1.93 -20.12 11.79
C LYS A 153 0.64 -20.57 11.13
N ASN A 154 0.43 -20.20 9.87
CA ASN A 154 -0.60 -20.79 9.02
C ASN A 154 0.04 -21.88 8.14
N VAL A 155 -0.47 -23.14 8.24
CA VAL A 155 0.17 -24.31 7.61
C VAL A 155 -0.75 -25.09 6.67
N ALA A 156 -1.98 -24.63 6.41
CA ALA A 156 -2.93 -25.36 5.57
C ALA A 156 -3.71 -24.44 4.63
N GLY A 157 -3.89 -24.90 3.39
CA GLY A 157 -4.72 -24.27 2.38
C GLY A 157 -4.02 -23.23 1.49
N TYR A 158 -4.76 -22.73 0.50
CA TYR A 158 -4.30 -21.66 -0.38
C TYR A 158 -4.27 -20.33 0.37
N ASP A 159 -3.23 -19.54 0.12
CA ASP A 159 -3.06 -18.22 0.75
C ASP A 159 -3.92 -17.15 0.06
N LEU A 160 -5.24 -17.28 0.20
CA LEU A 160 -6.19 -16.31 -0.32
C LEU A 160 -6.11 -14.96 0.44
N SER A 161 -5.57 -14.96 1.65
CA SER A 161 -5.39 -13.74 2.43
C SER A 161 -4.42 -12.79 1.74
N ARG A 162 -3.24 -13.28 1.36
CA ARG A 162 -2.23 -12.48 0.65
C ARG A 162 -2.59 -12.19 -0.80
N LEU A 163 -3.45 -13.00 -1.41
CA LEU A 163 -3.94 -12.76 -2.76
C LEU A 163 -4.79 -11.48 -2.85
N GLN A 164 -5.46 -11.08 -1.77
CA GLN A 164 -6.24 -9.84 -1.73
C GLN A 164 -5.37 -8.59 -1.76
N VAL A 165 -4.08 -8.70 -1.38
CA VAL A 165 -3.16 -7.55 -1.36
C VAL A 165 -2.81 -7.13 -2.78
N GLY A 166 -3.28 -5.96 -3.17
CA GLY A 166 -3.13 -5.43 -4.52
C GLY A 166 -4.20 -5.89 -5.53
N ALA A 167 -5.20 -6.68 -5.10
CA ALA A 167 -6.29 -7.11 -5.98
C ALA A 167 -7.32 -6.01 -6.30
N MET A 168 -7.18 -4.81 -5.72
CA MET A 168 -8.02 -3.63 -5.97
C MET A 168 -9.52 -3.86 -5.76
N GLY A 169 -9.89 -4.87 -4.94
CA GLY A 169 -11.28 -5.24 -4.65
C GLY A 169 -11.94 -6.09 -5.74
N SER A 170 -11.16 -6.66 -6.67
CA SER A 170 -11.71 -7.48 -7.75
C SER A 170 -12.04 -8.92 -7.34
N LEU A 171 -11.58 -9.36 -6.17
CA LEU A 171 -11.70 -10.77 -5.73
C LEU A 171 -12.63 -10.94 -4.51
N GLY A 172 -13.44 -9.92 -4.19
CA GLY A 172 -14.37 -9.93 -3.07
C GLY A 172 -14.31 -8.67 -2.22
N LEU A 173 -15.21 -8.56 -1.23
CA LEU A 173 -15.29 -7.44 -0.32
C LEU A 173 -14.56 -7.77 1.00
N ILE A 174 -13.51 -7.02 1.32
CA ILE A 174 -12.72 -7.20 2.55
C ILE A 174 -13.54 -6.70 3.75
N LEU A 175 -13.69 -7.55 4.76
CA LEU A 175 -14.33 -7.23 6.03
C LEU A 175 -13.30 -6.97 7.14
N ASP A 176 -12.52 -7.99 7.53
CA ASP A 176 -11.53 -7.88 8.59
C ASP A 176 -10.16 -8.34 8.12
N ILE A 177 -9.12 -7.79 8.69
CA ILE A 177 -7.73 -8.13 8.40
C ILE A 177 -6.97 -8.40 9.70
N ALA A 178 -6.33 -9.56 9.81
CA ALA A 178 -5.33 -9.84 10.83
C ALA A 178 -3.95 -9.45 10.30
N LEU A 179 -3.25 -8.59 11.06
CA LEU A 179 -1.96 -8.03 10.69
C LEU A 179 -0.91 -8.37 11.75
N LYS A 180 0.26 -8.80 11.27
CA LYS A 180 1.49 -8.79 12.06
C LYS A 180 1.97 -7.35 12.17
N ILE A 181 2.41 -6.97 13.36
CA ILE A 181 2.99 -5.68 13.69
C ILE A 181 4.36 -5.84 14.30
N LEU A 182 5.13 -4.77 14.43
CA LEU A 182 6.46 -4.80 15.04
C LEU A 182 6.60 -3.74 16.13
N PRO A 183 7.51 -3.92 17.11
CA PRO A 183 7.94 -2.86 18.01
C PRO A 183 8.60 -1.72 17.22
N LYS A 184 8.36 -0.47 17.64
CA LYS A 184 9.06 0.69 17.06
C LYS A 184 10.57 0.57 17.31
N PRO A 185 11.41 0.97 16.34
CA PRO A 185 12.84 1.06 16.54
C PRO A 185 13.20 1.97 17.73
N LEU A 186 14.24 1.62 18.48
CA LEU A 186 14.68 2.39 19.66
C LEU A 186 15.14 3.81 19.28
N LEU A 187 15.77 3.94 18.11
CA LEU A 187 16.25 5.21 17.60
C LEU A 187 15.92 5.32 16.11
N VAL A 188 15.42 6.48 15.70
CA VAL A 188 15.20 6.84 14.30
C VAL A 188 15.80 8.23 14.08
N LYS A 189 16.67 8.36 13.06
CA LYS A 189 17.19 9.65 12.60
C LYS A 189 16.91 9.85 11.12
N TYR A 190 16.71 11.10 10.77
CA TYR A 190 16.46 11.52 9.40
C TYR A 190 17.50 12.54 8.97
N PHE A 191 17.96 12.40 7.71
CA PHE A 191 18.93 13.30 7.11
C PHE A 191 18.52 13.66 5.70
N LYS A 192 18.98 14.83 5.24
CA LYS A 192 18.89 15.27 3.85
C LYS A 192 20.28 15.60 3.33
N VAL A 193 20.53 15.16 2.11
CA VAL A 193 21.78 15.38 1.39
C VAL A 193 21.43 15.99 0.04
N HIS A 194 22.03 17.12 -0.30
CA HIS A 194 21.86 17.70 -1.64
C HIS A 194 22.38 16.74 -2.69
N CYS A 195 21.63 16.58 -3.79
CA CYS A 195 21.97 15.66 -4.86
C CYS A 195 21.53 16.22 -6.20
N ARG A 196 22.47 16.39 -7.13
CA ARG A 196 22.14 16.74 -8.51
C ARG A 196 21.48 15.53 -9.19
N ARG A 197 20.61 15.81 -10.15
CA ARG A 197 19.84 14.75 -10.86
C ARG A 197 20.75 13.69 -11.47
N GLU A 198 21.87 14.10 -12.09
CA GLU A 198 22.82 13.19 -12.73
C GLU A 198 23.50 12.23 -11.75
N ASP A 199 23.66 12.61 -10.48
CA ASP A 199 24.35 11.83 -9.46
C ASP A 199 23.40 10.90 -8.68
N VAL A 200 22.08 11.04 -8.83
CA VAL A 200 21.10 10.40 -7.93
C VAL A 200 21.21 8.88 -7.90
N VAL A 201 21.37 8.21 -9.05
CA VAL A 201 21.41 6.74 -9.09
C VAL A 201 22.66 6.22 -8.38
N SER A 202 23.82 6.85 -8.63
CA SER A 202 25.08 6.43 -7.97
C SER A 202 25.05 6.69 -6.46
N MET A 203 24.50 7.83 -6.04
CA MET A 203 24.37 8.14 -4.61
C MET A 203 23.37 7.22 -3.90
N LEU A 204 22.22 6.91 -4.52
CA LEU A 204 21.26 5.95 -3.97
C LEU A 204 21.88 4.55 -3.85
N ALA A 205 22.64 4.11 -4.85
CA ALA A 205 23.34 2.83 -4.81
C ALA A 205 24.37 2.76 -3.68
N ASN A 206 25.15 3.83 -3.48
CA ASN A 206 26.13 3.93 -2.41
C ASN A 206 25.44 3.91 -1.02
N PHE A 207 24.40 4.71 -0.83
CA PHE A 207 23.69 4.77 0.44
C PHE A 207 22.91 3.46 0.73
N GLY A 208 22.46 2.76 -0.32
CA GLY A 208 21.76 1.48 -0.18
C GLY A 208 22.53 0.38 0.55
N GLN A 209 23.86 0.53 0.69
CA GLN A 209 24.73 -0.41 1.41
C GLN A 209 24.92 -0.06 2.88
N MET A 210 24.34 1.03 3.38
CA MET A 210 24.57 1.51 4.75
C MET A 210 23.86 0.63 5.79
N PRO A 211 24.54 0.27 6.90
CA PRO A 211 23.87 -0.40 8.02
C PRO A 211 22.81 0.51 8.63
N GLY A 212 21.73 -0.07 9.16
CA GLY A 212 20.66 0.70 9.80
C GLY A 212 19.83 1.56 8.86
N LEU A 213 20.06 1.48 7.53
CA LEU A 213 19.22 2.16 6.55
C LEU A 213 17.82 1.52 6.52
N THR A 214 16.78 2.35 6.61
CA THR A 214 15.38 1.90 6.64
C THR A 214 14.44 2.72 5.77
N GLY A 215 14.98 3.70 5.07
CA GLY A 215 14.26 4.47 4.07
C GLY A 215 15.23 5.34 3.27
N LEU A 216 15.07 5.34 1.95
CA LEU A 216 15.94 6.06 1.03
C LEU A 216 15.12 6.55 -0.15
N LYS A 217 15.00 7.88 -0.29
CA LYS A 217 14.24 8.50 -1.37
C LYS A 217 14.92 9.73 -1.92
N TYR A 218 14.55 10.11 -3.13
CA TYR A 218 14.96 11.34 -3.79
C TYR A 218 13.73 12.19 -4.09
N PHE A 219 13.80 13.46 -3.71
CA PHE A 219 12.79 14.46 -4.00
C PHE A 219 13.41 15.85 -3.96
N ASP A 220 13.05 16.73 -4.89
CA ASP A 220 13.46 18.14 -4.93
C ASP A 220 14.97 18.36 -4.74
N SER A 221 15.77 17.70 -5.58
CA SER A 221 17.25 17.76 -5.55
C SER A 221 17.88 17.38 -4.22
N GLN A 222 17.18 16.55 -3.43
CA GLN A 222 17.66 16.04 -2.16
C GLN A 222 17.47 14.54 -2.06
N ILE A 223 18.45 13.85 -1.50
CA ILE A 223 18.29 12.48 -1.00
C ILE A 223 17.91 12.56 0.47
N LEU A 224 16.79 11.95 0.80
CA LEU A 224 16.27 11.82 2.16
C LEU A 224 16.61 10.43 2.67
N VAL A 225 17.29 10.35 3.79
CA VAL A 225 17.80 9.12 4.40
C VAL A 225 17.15 8.92 5.77
N ARG A 226 16.60 7.75 6.01
CA ARG A 226 16.15 7.33 7.34
C ARG A 226 17.03 6.21 7.86
N LEU A 227 17.67 6.43 9.00
CA LEU A 227 18.41 5.44 9.74
C LEU A 227 17.63 5.04 10.99
N SER A 228 17.56 3.74 11.28
CA SER A 228 16.91 3.26 12.50
C SER A 228 17.55 1.97 13.03
N GLY A 229 17.47 1.78 14.35
CA GLY A 229 18.05 0.61 15.02
C GLY A 229 18.58 0.92 16.41
N SER A 230 19.70 0.29 16.80
CA SER A 230 20.41 0.64 18.03
C SER A 230 21.17 1.96 17.87
N ALA A 231 21.54 2.58 18.99
CA ALA A 231 22.31 3.83 18.98
C ALA A 231 23.66 3.67 18.25
N GLU A 232 24.31 2.53 18.44
CA GLU A 232 25.61 2.22 17.82
C GLU A 232 25.46 2.06 16.30
N ALA A 233 24.46 1.30 15.84
CA ALA A 233 24.22 1.09 14.41
C ALA A 233 23.89 2.40 13.70
N VAL A 234 23.04 3.23 14.31
CA VAL A 234 22.68 4.54 13.75
C VAL A 234 23.90 5.47 13.73
N ALA A 235 24.72 5.48 14.79
CA ALA A 235 25.93 6.31 14.83
C ALA A 235 26.97 5.88 13.77
N GLN A 236 27.19 4.59 13.58
CA GLN A 236 28.06 4.07 12.52
C GLN A 236 27.59 4.48 11.13
N ALA A 237 26.28 4.32 10.86
CA ALA A 237 25.72 4.70 9.58
C ALA A 237 25.80 6.22 9.34
N GLU A 238 25.60 7.02 10.38
CA GLU A 238 25.70 8.48 10.29
C GLU A 238 27.08 8.96 9.84
N HIS A 239 28.15 8.28 10.27
CA HIS A 239 29.53 8.59 9.84
C HIS A 239 29.80 8.31 8.35
N LEU A 240 28.98 7.47 7.71
CA LEU A 240 29.07 7.17 6.28
C LEU A 240 28.37 8.21 5.40
N LEU A 241 27.54 9.06 5.99
CA LEU A 241 26.89 10.15 5.25
C LEU A 241 27.87 11.29 4.97
N PRO A 242 27.68 12.05 3.86
CA PRO A 242 28.48 13.24 3.59
C PRO A 242 28.51 14.24 4.75
N VAL A 243 29.60 15.00 4.86
CA VAL A 243 29.77 16.01 5.91
C VAL A 243 28.76 17.14 5.73
N GLU A 244 28.40 17.47 4.50
CA GLU A 244 27.45 18.52 4.13
C GLU A 244 25.97 18.14 4.36
N ARG A 245 25.70 16.96 4.96
CA ARG A 245 24.35 16.57 5.31
C ARG A 245 23.72 17.53 6.31
N ALA A 246 22.41 17.71 6.20
CA ALA A 246 21.62 18.42 7.19
C ALA A 246 20.68 17.44 7.95
N PRO A 247 20.36 17.72 9.23
CA PRO A 247 19.32 17.00 9.92
C PRO A 247 17.97 17.24 9.22
N ALA A 248 17.11 16.23 9.29
CA ALA A 248 15.74 16.27 8.79
C ALA A 248 14.80 15.69 9.84
N ASN A 249 13.52 15.77 9.59
CA ASN A 249 12.48 15.17 10.43
C ASN A 249 11.57 14.26 9.62
N ILE A 250 10.59 13.65 10.29
CA ILE A 250 9.64 12.75 9.63
C ILE A 250 8.83 13.47 8.54
N THR A 251 8.46 14.74 8.75
CA THR A 251 7.71 15.52 7.76
C THR A 251 8.56 15.81 6.52
N ASP A 252 9.85 16.12 6.69
CA ASP A 252 10.77 16.24 5.56
C ASP A 252 10.87 14.92 4.80
N PHE A 253 10.99 13.80 5.52
CA PHE A 253 11.09 12.48 4.92
C PHE A 253 9.81 12.06 4.17
N GLN A 254 8.65 12.52 4.61
CA GLN A 254 7.37 12.23 3.95
C GLN A 254 7.16 13.01 2.65
N LYS A 255 7.91 14.13 2.42
CA LYS A 255 7.84 14.88 1.16
C LYS A 255 8.09 13.98 -0.04
N GLY A 256 7.35 14.20 -1.11
CA GLY A 256 7.39 13.37 -2.31
C GLY A 256 6.72 12.00 -2.13
N ALA A 257 5.99 11.76 -1.05
CA ALA A 257 5.10 10.62 -0.95
C ALA A 257 3.94 10.73 -1.94
N ILE A 258 3.42 9.59 -2.39
CA ILE A 258 2.39 9.53 -3.44
C ILE A 258 1.15 10.38 -3.16
N ASP A 259 0.72 10.45 -1.91
CA ASP A 259 -0.43 11.23 -1.46
C ASP A 259 -0.20 12.74 -1.59
N GLN A 260 1.03 13.20 -1.52
CA GLN A 260 1.43 14.61 -1.62
C GLN A 260 1.80 15.05 -3.04
N LEU A 261 2.06 14.11 -3.96
CA LEU A 261 2.42 14.44 -5.34
C LEU A 261 1.21 14.98 -6.11
N GLN A 262 1.34 16.21 -6.62
CA GLN A 262 0.33 16.86 -7.46
C GLN A 262 0.91 17.01 -8.88
N PRO A 263 0.49 16.16 -9.84
CA PRO A 263 1.02 16.21 -11.19
C PRO A 263 0.54 17.44 -11.95
N SER A 264 1.41 17.98 -12.79
CA SER A 264 1.03 19.00 -13.76
C SER A 264 0.42 18.39 -15.04
N GLN A 265 0.82 17.19 -15.39
CA GLN A 265 0.38 16.44 -16.59
C GLN A 265 -0.40 15.17 -16.18
N GLN A 266 0.31 14.05 -16.08
CA GLN A 266 -0.21 12.75 -15.66
C GLN A 266 0.82 12.10 -14.75
N LEU A 267 0.39 11.65 -13.56
CA LEU A 267 1.28 10.96 -12.62
C LEU A 267 1.33 9.47 -12.94
N TRP A 268 2.53 8.99 -13.16
CA TRP A 268 2.85 7.60 -13.39
C TRP A 268 3.76 7.06 -12.31
N ARG A 269 3.54 5.82 -11.96
CA ARG A 269 4.42 5.03 -11.11
C ARG A 269 5.19 4.04 -11.98
N TRP A 270 6.51 4.05 -11.84
CA TRP A 270 7.40 3.07 -12.44
C TRP A 270 8.02 2.20 -11.35
N ASP A 271 7.94 0.87 -11.52
CA ASP A 271 8.52 -0.13 -10.62
C ASP A 271 9.59 -0.90 -11.39
N GLY A 272 10.85 -0.77 -11.00
CA GLY A 272 11.96 -1.41 -11.71
C GLY A 272 13.19 -1.63 -10.84
N GLN A 273 14.32 -1.83 -11.51
CA GLN A 273 15.59 -2.02 -10.82
C GLN A 273 16.14 -0.69 -10.28
N PRO A 274 16.69 -0.64 -9.05
CA PRO A 274 17.23 0.60 -8.47
C PRO A 274 18.29 1.28 -9.36
N ALA A 275 19.19 0.48 -9.95
CA ALA A 275 20.28 0.97 -10.80
C ALA A 275 19.88 1.29 -12.25
N ALA A 276 18.59 1.19 -12.61
CA ALA A 276 18.13 1.53 -13.96
C ALA A 276 18.49 2.98 -14.31
N PRO A 277 18.92 3.27 -15.56
CA PRO A 277 19.24 4.64 -15.99
C PRO A 277 18.11 5.63 -15.77
N LEU A 278 18.44 6.93 -15.67
CA LEU A 278 17.48 8.03 -15.52
C LEU A 278 16.96 8.53 -16.87
N GLU A 279 16.54 7.64 -17.73
CA GLU A 279 16.03 8.00 -19.07
C GLU A 279 14.55 8.36 -19.09
N GLN A 280 13.84 8.11 -17.96
CA GLN A 280 12.41 8.39 -17.89
C GLN A 280 12.17 9.91 -17.84
N PRO A 281 11.34 10.45 -18.75
CA PRO A 281 10.94 11.85 -18.70
C PRO A 281 10.07 12.14 -17.47
N GLY A 282 10.08 13.37 -17.02
CA GLY A 282 9.17 13.85 -15.97
C GLY A 282 9.42 13.27 -14.58
N LEU A 283 10.63 12.77 -14.28
CA LEU A 283 10.95 12.26 -12.95
C LEU A 283 10.76 13.35 -11.88
N VAL A 284 9.85 13.11 -10.94
CA VAL A 284 9.52 14.02 -9.82
C VAL A 284 9.96 13.47 -8.47
N ALA A 285 9.97 12.15 -8.28
CA ALA A 285 10.42 11.54 -7.04
C ALA A 285 10.91 10.10 -7.27
N MET A 286 11.76 9.62 -6.36
CA MET A 286 12.16 8.22 -6.27
C MET A 286 12.03 7.74 -4.84
N ASP A 287 11.72 6.46 -4.67
CA ASP A 287 11.69 5.78 -3.37
C ASP A 287 12.32 4.39 -3.50
N TRP A 288 12.39 3.65 -2.41
CA TRP A 288 12.94 2.28 -2.37
C TRP A 288 14.36 2.20 -2.94
N GLY A 289 15.18 3.23 -2.67
CA GLY A 289 16.54 3.32 -3.21
C GLY A 289 16.61 3.42 -4.73
N GLY A 290 15.55 3.92 -5.36
CA GLY A 290 15.48 4.12 -6.82
C GLY A 290 14.69 3.05 -7.58
N ALA A 291 14.20 2.00 -6.90
CA ALA A 291 13.37 0.97 -7.51
C ALA A 291 11.94 1.44 -7.78
N LEU A 292 11.47 2.42 -7.04
CA LEU A 292 10.19 3.09 -7.26
C LEU A 292 10.43 4.51 -7.75
N ARG A 293 9.82 4.88 -8.88
CA ARG A 293 9.92 6.21 -9.47
C ARG A 293 8.55 6.78 -9.78
N TRP A 294 8.42 8.08 -9.58
CA TRP A 294 7.22 8.84 -9.90
C TRP A 294 7.53 9.79 -11.04
N LEU A 295 6.72 9.73 -12.10
CA LEU A 295 6.91 10.48 -13.33
C LEU A 295 5.68 11.35 -13.57
N ASP A 296 5.87 12.65 -13.76
CA ASP A 296 4.85 13.60 -14.19
C ASP A 296 5.09 13.89 -15.68
N ALA A 297 4.44 13.12 -16.54
CA ALA A 297 4.66 13.17 -17.99
C ALA A 297 3.38 12.83 -18.76
N ASP A 298 3.27 13.35 -19.98
CA ASP A 298 2.28 12.90 -20.95
C ASP A 298 2.58 11.44 -21.37
N SER A 299 1.53 10.65 -21.54
CA SER A 299 1.67 9.25 -21.98
C SER A 299 2.42 9.07 -23.30
N SER A 300 2.37 10.06 -24.20
CA SER A 300 3.11 10.03 -25.46
C SER A 300 4.63 10.11 -25.26
N GLN A 301 5.10 10.74 -24.20
CA GLN A 301 6.52 10.85 -23.83
C GLN A 301 7.08 9.55 -23.24
N LEU A 302 6.19 8.65 -22.75
CA LEU A 302 6.55 7.41 -22.07
C LEU A 302 6.60 6.19 -22.99
N LYS A 303 6.39 6.36 -24.29
CA LYS A 303 6.37 5.25 -25.28
C LYS A 303 7.65 4.42 -25.33
N SER A 304 8.80 5.02 -25.00
CA SER A 304 10.09 4.32 -24.94
C SER A 304 10.33 3.61 -23.59
N VAL A 305 9.51 3.86 -22.59
CA VAL A 305 9.63 3.23 -21.27
C VAL A 305 8.91 1.88 -21.28
N ASP A 306 9.50 0.87 -20.66
CA ASP A 306 8.86 -0.44 -20.53
C ASP A 306 7.49 -0.32 -19.83
N SER A 307 6.44 -0.45 -20.60
CA SER A 307 5.06 -0.31 -20.15
C SER A 307 4.68 -1.36 -19.10
N SER A 308 5.35 -2.52 -19.06
CA SER A 308 5.12 -3.55 -18.05
C SER A 308 5.47 -3.09 -16.63
N GLN A 309 6.33 -2.08 -16.52
CA GLN A 309 6.77 -1.47 -15.26
C GLN A 309 5.99 -0.19 -14.90
N MET A 310 5.13 0.29 -15.80
CA MET A 310 4.39 1.53 -15.64
C MET A 310 2.98 1.29 -15.12
N THR A 311 2.57 2.09 -14.15
CA THR A 311 1.20 2.12 -13.63
C THR A 311 0.70 3.56 -13.62
N PHE A 312 -0.44 3.82 -14.26
CA PHE A 312 -1.09 5.11 -14.19
C PHE A 312 -1.61 5.37 -12.78
N VAL A 313 -1.42 6.57 -12.27
CA VAL A 313 -1.84 6.95 -10.92
C VAL A 313 -3.00 7.94 -10.96
N LYS A 314 -2.76 9.15 -11.46
CA LYS A 314 -3.78 10.20 -11.51
C LYS A 314 -3.51 11.23 -12.59
N THR A 315 -4.53 11.99 -12.97
CA THR A 315 -4.43 13.11 -13.89
C THR A 315 -3.99 14.39 -13.19
N GLY A 316 -3.27 15.24 -13.91
CA GLY A 316 -3.11 16.66 -13.66
C GLY A 316 -3.96 17.47 -14.64
N SER A 317 -3.34 18.31 -15.46
CA SER A 317 -4.02 19.09 -16.51
C SER A 317 -4.46 18.26 -17.73
N LEU A 318 -3.80 17.12 -17.97
CA LEU A 318 -4.13 16.24 -19.10
C LEU A 318 -5.22 15.24 -18.72
N PRO A 319 -6.05 14.81 -19.68
CA PRO A 319 -7.07 13.79 -19.46
C PRO A 319 -6.44 12.43 -19.11
N ARG A 320 -7.25 11.52 -18.59
CA ARG A 320 -6.83 10.14 -18.36
C ARG A 320 -6.41 9.48 -19.68
N PRO A 321 -5.23 8.83 -19.75
CA PRO A 321 -4.80 8.15 -20.97
C PRO A 321 -5.64 6.89 -21.21
N HIS A 322 -5.62 6.40 -22.45
CA HIS A 322 -6.20 5.09 -22.76
C HIS A 322 -5.32 3.99 -22.14
N LEU A 323 -5.90 3.20 -21.25
CA LEU A 323 -5.21 2.16 -20.52
C LEU A 323 -5.80 0.79 -20.88
N GLN A 324 -4.97 -0.22 -20.88
CA GLN A 324 -5.38 -1.61 -21.13
C GLN A 324 -4.96 -2.50 -19.98
N THR A 325 -5.66 -3.62 -19.82
CA THR A 325 -5.25 -4.68 -18.90
C THR A 325 -3.98 -5.35 -19.39
N ARG A 326 -3.18 -5.81 -18.46
CA ARG A 326 -1.92 -6.49 -18.71
C ARG A 326 -2.12 -7.77 -19.52
N GLN A 327 -1.41 -7.93 -20.65
CA GLN A 327 -1.54 -9.07 -21.57
C GLN A 327 -0.41 -10.11 -21.43
N ASP A 328 0.63 -9.82 -20.65
CA ASP A 328 1.76 -10.72 -20.41
C ASP A 328 1.39 -11.95 -19.54
N GLY A 329 2.40 -12.75 -19.18
CA GLY A 329 2.20 -13.95 -18.35
C GLY A 329 1.50 -13.65 -17.01
N VAL A 330 1.81 -12.51 -16.40
CA VAL A 330 1.18 -12.08 -15.14
C VAL A 330 -0.27 -11.70 -15.35
N GLY A 331 -0.60 -10.96 -16.41
CA GLY A 331 -1.98 -10.61 -16.76
C GLY A 331 -2.84 -11.85 -17.02
N ARG A 332 -2.31 -12.81 -17.79
CA ARG A 332 -3.00 -14.10 -18.00
C ARG A 332 -3.26 -14.85 -16.69
N LEU A 333 -2.30 -14.85 -15.76
CA LEU A 333 -2.50 -15.47 -14.45
C LEU A 333 -3.57 -14.74 -13.63
N GLN A 334 -3.55 -13.42 -13.60
CA GLN A 334 -4.57 -12.59 -12.93
C GLN A 334 -5.97 -12.89 -13.48
N ASN A 335 -6.13 -12.95 -14.81
CA ASN A 335 -7.41 -13.29 -15.44
C ASN A 335 -7.89 -14.70 -15.06
N ARG A 336 -7.00 -15.67 -15.01
CA ARG A 336 -7.34 -17.04 -14.58
C ARG A 336 -7.77 -17.09 -13.12
N ILE A 337 -7.08 -16.37 -12.24
CA ILE A 337 -7.45 -16.26 -10.81
C ILE A 337 -8.83 -15.60 -10.68
N LYS A 338 -9.06 -14.51 -11.41
CA LYS A 338 -10.36 -13.82 -11.41
C LYS A 338 -11.47 -14.76 -11.88
N ALA A 339 -11.30 -15.44 -13.01
CA ALA A 339 -12.28 -16.39 -13.54
C ALA A 339 -12.54 -17.58 -12.61
N ALA A 340 -11.55 -18.00 -11.82
CA ALA A 340 -11.71 -19.09 -10.86
C ALA A 340 -12.47 -18.67 -9.58
N LEU A 341 -12.27 -17.41 -9.11
CA LEU A 341 -12.86 -16.93 -7.87
C LEU A 341 -14.18 -16.18 -8.09
N ASP A 342 -14.35 -15.57 -9.27
CA ASP A 342 -15.52 -14.79 -9.65
C ASP A 342 -15.95 -15.14 -11.09
N PRO A 343 -16.41 -16.35 -11.33
CA PRO A 343 -16.75 -16.84 -12.68
C PRO A 343 -17.92 -16.08 -13.32
N GLU A 344 -18.82 -15.55 -12.52
CA GLU A 344 -20.00 -14.78 -12.96
C GLU A 344 -19.70 -13.29 -13.14
N GLY A 345 -18.51 -12.80 -12.72
CA GLY A 345 -18.11 -11.41 -12.87
C GLY A 345 -18.86 -10.43 -11.97
N HIS A 346 -19.22 -10.85 -10.76
CA HIS A 346 -19.99 -10.02 -9.82
C HIS A 346 -19.20 -8.82 -9.29
N PHE A 347 -17.89 -8.91 -9.19
CA PHE A 347 -17.03 -7.82 -8.75
C PHE A 347 -16.32 -7.17 -9.92
N ILE A 348 -15.94 -5.91 -9.73
CA ILE A 348 -15.14 -5.14 -10.70
C ILE A 348 -13.93 -5.96 -11.17
N ASP A 349 -13.60 -5.87 -12.44
CA ASP A 349 -12.35 -6.42 -12.96
C ASP A 349 -11.13 -5.67 -12.41
N TYR A 350 -9.97 -6.31 -12.47
CA TYR A 350 -8.72 -5.66 -12.14
C TYR A 350 -8.57 -4.41 -13.01
N PRO A 351 -8.47 -3.21 -12.41
CA PRO A 351 -8.52 -1.99 -13.19
C PRO A 351 -7.37 -1.91 -14.19
N ALA A 352 -7.66 -1.44 -15.39
CA ALA A 352 -6.66 -1.08 -16.39
C ALA A 352 -5.85 0.11 -15.87
N LEU A 353 -4.63 -0.15 -15.39
CA LEU A 353 -3.74 0.86 -14.81
C LEU A 353 -2.46 1.03 -15.63
N ARG A 354 -2.27 0.25 -16.70
CA ARG A 354 -1.01 0.23 -17.46
C ARG A 354 -1.20 0.79 -18.85
N LEU A 355 -0.21 1.52 -19.30
CA LEU A 355 -0.06 1.93 -20.68
C LEU A 355 0.51 0.73 -21.47
N TYR A 356 -0.13 0.36 -22.57
CA TYR A 356 0.41 -0.57 -23.54
C TYR A 356 0.59 0.17 -24.87
N SER A 357 1.79 0.05 -25.38
CA SER A 357 2.16 0.57 -26.70
C SER A 357 1.59 -0.30 -27.83
#